data_8e2f7f10392fa092f010af84f944da86
#
_entry.id   8e2f7f10392fa092f010af84f944da86
#
_cell.length_a   1.000
_cell.length_b   1.000
_cell.length_c   1.000
_cell.angle_alpha   90.00
_cell.angle_beta   90.00
_cell.angle_gamma   90.00
#
_symmetry.space_group_name_H-M   'P 1'
#
loop_
_entity.id
_entity.type
_entity.pdbx_description
1 polymer ?
#
loop_
_entity_poly.entity_id
_entity_poly.type
_entity_poly.pdbx_seq_one_letter_code
_entity_poly.pdbx_strand_id
1 'polypeptide(L)'
;MAQYVYSMHRVGKVVPPKNRILKDISLSFFPGAKIGVLGLNGSGKSTLLRIMAGVDTEIEGEARPMPGIKIGYLPQEPEVDPAKTVREIVEEAVSEIKDAQARLDEVYAAYAEPDADFDALAAEQAKLEAILQAGDGHNLDRQLEVAADALRLPPWDARIEHLSGGEKRRVALCRLLLSAPDMLLLDEPTNHL
;
A
#
# COMPACT_ATOMS: atom_id res chain seq x y z
N MET A 1 -24.91 14.29 -2.28
CA MET A 1 -24.30 14.03 -3.59
C MET A 1 -23.46 12.76 -3.49
N ALA A 2 -23.53 11.87 -4.46
CA ALA A 2 -22.70 10.66 -4.46
C ALA A 2 -21.23 11.11 -4.63
N GLN A 3 -20.38 10.75 -3.66
CA GLN A 3 -18.96 11.10 -3.69
C GLN A 3 -18.20 9.93 -4.28
N TYR A 4 -17.59 10.12 -5.45
CA TYR A 4 -16.75 9.12 -6.09
C TYR A 4 -15.37 9.11 -5.42
N VAL A 5 -14.80 7.93 -5.21
CA VAL A 5 -13.42 7.78 -4.70
C VAL A 5 -12.38 7.99 -5.80
N TYR A 6 -12.78 7.76 -7.06
CA TYR A 6 -11.94 7.98 -8.23
C TYR A 6 -12.81 8.31 -9.44
N SER A 7 -12.36 9.22 -10.28
CA SER A 7 -13.03 9.56 -11.53
C SER A 7 -12.05 9.71 -12.69
N MET A 8 -12.45 9.20 -13.84
CA MET A 8 -11.73 9.32 -15.10
C MET A 8 -12.65 9.97 -16.12
N HIS A 9 -12.12 10.93 -16.87
CA HIS A 9 -12.85 11.61 -17.93
C HIS A 9 -12.05 11.62 -19.23
N ARG A 10 -12.58 10.94 -20.25
CA ARG A 10 -12.02 10.85 -21.60
C ARG A 10 -10.54 10.42 -21.62
N VAL A 11 -10.17 9.50 -20.73
CA VAL A 11 -8.80 9.02 -20.63
C VAL A 11 -8.42 8.23 -21.87
N GLY A 12 -7.31 8.63 -22.48
CA GLY A 12 -6.67 7.96 -23.59
C GLY A 12 -5.18 7.77 -23.34
N LYS A 13 -4.60 6.74 -23.93
CA LYS A 13 -3.14 6.50 -23.91
C LYS A 13 -2.68 6.09 -25.28
N VAL A 14 -1.68 6.82 -25.77
CA VAL A 14 -0.97 6.53 -27.02
C VAL A 14 0.49 6.28 -26.69
N VAL A 15 1.03 5.18 -27.20
CA VAL A 15 2.46 4.82 -27.06
C VAL A 15 3.13 4.92 -28.43
N PRO A 16 4.36 5.48 -28.53
CA PRO A 16 5.08 5.55 -29.78
C PRO A 16 5.21 4.18 -30.45
N PRO A 17 5.15 4.08 -31.81
CA PRO A 17 5.06 5.16 -32.82
C PRO A 17 3.64 5.61 -33.20
N LYS A 18 2.60 5.47 -32.45
CA LYS A 18 1.16 5.82 -32.59
C LYS A 18 0.22 4.66 -32.27
N ASN A 19 0.63 3.74 -31.42
CA ASN A 19 -0.25 2.66 -30.96
C ASN A 19 -1.16 3.20 -29.84
N ARG A 20 -2.46 3.30 -30.11
CA ARG A 20 -3.45 3.72 -29.11
C ARG A 20 -3.89 2.53 -28.28
N ILE A 21 -3.48 2.50 -27.00
CA ILE A 21 -3.78 1.44 -26.05
C ILE A 21 -5.14 1.67 -25.38
N LEU A 22 -5.43 2.92 -24.96
CA LEU A 22 -6.70 3.30 -24.36
C LEU A 22 -7.34 4.43 -25.15
N LYS A 23 -8.68 4.40 -25.28
CA LYS A 23 -9.43 5.39 -26.05
C LYS A 23 -10.68 5.81 -25.28
N ASP A 24 -10.76 7.10 -24.95
CA ASP A 24 -11.95 7.80 -24.44
C ASP A 24 -12.65 7.08 -23.28
N ILE A 25 -11.86 6.67 -22.28
CA ILE A 25 -12.38 5.97 -21.10
C ILE A 25 -12.89 6.98 -20.08
N SER A 26 -14.19 6.89 -19.76
CA SER A 26 -14.82 7.69 -18.72
C SER A 26 -15.49 6.76 -17.72
N LEU A 27 -14.99 6.76 -16.49
CA LEU A 27 -15.42 5.88 -15.39
C LEU A 27 -15.44 6.65 -14.07
N SER A 28 -16.35 6.28 -13.19
CA SER A 28 -16.39 6.79 -11.82
C SER A 28 -16.64 5.65 -10.85
N PHE A 29 -15.91 5.64 -9.74
CA PHE A 29 -15.89 4.55 -8.78
C PHE A 29 -16.47 5.01 -7.46
N PHE A 30 -17.41 4.22 -6.92
CA PHE A 30 -18.00 4.46 -5.60
C PHE A 30 -17.14 3.83 -4.49
N PRO A 31 -17.22 4.36 -3.26
CA PRO A 31 -16.60 3.73 -2.10
C PRO A 31 -17.10 2.30 -1.91
N GLY A 32 -16.20 1.38 -1.53
CA GLY A 32 -16.51 -0.02 -1.26
C GLY A 32 -16.84 -0.88 -2.48
N ALA A 33 -16.81 -0.34 -3.70
CA ALA A 33 -17.07 -1.10 -4.92
C ALA A 33 -15.93 -2.11 -5.19
N LYS A 34 -16.32 -3.36 -5.49
CA LYS A 34 -15.41 -4.40 -5.98
C LYS A 34 -15.59 -4.56 -7.48
N ILE A 35 -14.56 -4.22 -8.25
CA ILE A 35 -14.66 -4.12 -9.71
C ILE A 35 -13.61 -5.01 -10.35
N GLY A 36 -14.05 -5.92 -11.24
CA GLY A 36 -13.17 -6.73 -12.08
C GLY A 36 -12.99 -6.10 -13.45
N VAL A 37 -11.74 -5.93 -13.88
CA VAL A 37 -11.39 -5.49 -15.23
C VAL A 37 -11.01 -6.71 -16.06
N LEU A 38 -11.83 -7.04 -17.05
CA LEU A 38 -11.66 -8.21 -17.90
C LEU A 38 -11.23 -7.80 -19.31
N GLY A 39 -10.42 -8.63 -19.94
CA GLY A 39 -9.97 -8.44 -21.31
C GLY A 39 -8.81 -9.36 -21.68
N LEU A 40 -8.54 -9.49 -22.97
CA LEU A 40 -7.42 -10.28 -23.49
C LEU A 40 -6.07 -9.68 -23.07
N ASN A 41 -4.99 -10.48 -23.16
CA ASN A 41 -3.65 -9.97 -22.95
C ASN A 41 -3.34 -8.86 -23.97
N GLY A 42 -2.70 -7.78 -23.50
CA GLY A 42 -2.45 -6.61 -24.33
C GLY A 42 -3.62 -5.65 -24.52
N SER A 43 -4.80 -5.90 -23.92
CA SER A 43 -5.96 -5.00 -24.03
C SER A 43 -5.84 -3.68 -23.23
N GLY A 44 -4.75 -3.46 -22.51
CA GLY A 44 -4.51 -2.22 -21.78
C GLY A 44 -4.94 -2.25 -20.31
N LYS A 45 -5.28 -3.41 -19.72
CA LYS A 45 -5.67 -3.55 -18.30
C LYS A 45 -4.61 -2.99 -17.35
N SER A 46 -3.37 -3.45 -17.48
CA SER A 46 -2.25 -2.98 -16.65
C SER A 46 -1.96 -1.50 -16.85
N THR A 47 -2.11 -1.01 -18.09
CA THR A 47 -1.96 0.42 -18.41
C THR A 47 -3.03 1.25 -17.67
N LEU A 48 -4.29 0.78 -17.68
CA LEU A 48 -5.38 1.44 -16.96
C LEU A 48 -5.09 1.49 -15.44
N LEU A 49 -4.68 0.37 -14.86
CA LEU A 49 -4.34 0.31 -13.42
C LEU A 49 -3.15 1.20 -13.06
N ARG A 50 -2.11 1.27 -13.91
CA ARG A 50 -0.97 2.17 -13.70
C ARG A 50 -1.36 3.65 -13.76
N ILE A 51 -2.29 4.01 -14.64
CA ILE A 51 -2.85 5.36 -14.70
C ILE A 51 -3.62 5.64 -13.41
N MET A 52 -4.47 4.72 -12.97
CA MET A 52 -5.25 4.87 -11.74
C MET A 52 -4.37 4.95 -10.50
N ALA A 53 -3.23 4.26 -10.51
CA ALA A 53 -2.22 4.32 -9.44
C ALA A 53 -1.37 5.61 -9.46
N GLY A 54 -1.50 6.44 -10.51
CA GLY A 54 -0.65 7.63 -10.69
C GLY A 54 0.79 7.32 -11.12
N VAL A 55 1.08 6.07 -11.49
CA VAL A 55 2.39 5.63 -11.99
C VAL A 55 2.62 6.09 -13.45
N ASP A 56 1.55 6.09 -14.24
CA ASP A 56 1.57 6.60 -15.61
C ASP A 56 0.71 7.86 -15.70
N THR A 57 1.37 9.00 -15.89
CA THR A 57 0.74 10.33 -15.94
C THR A 57 0.67 10.91 -17.34
N GLU A 58 1.31 10.28 -18.33
CA GLU A 58 1.27 10.70 -19.73
C GLU A 58 -0.01 10.22 -20.42
N ILE A 59 -1.11 10.90 -20.18
CA ILE A 59 -2.44 10.52 -20.67
C ILE A 59 -3.13 11.67 -21.39
N GLU A 60 -4.08 11.34 -22.27
CA GLU A 60 -5.12 12.25 -22.75
C GLU A 60 -6.27 12.25 -21.75
N GLY A 61 -6.97 13.36 -21.55
CA GLY A 61 -8.08 13.45 -20.61
C GLY A 61 -7.63 13.62 -19.15
N GLU A 62 -8.46 13.20 -18.23
CA GLU A 62 -8.23 13.41 -16.79
C GLU A 62 -8.49 12.13 -15.99
N ALA A 63 -7.61 11.83 -15.04
CA ALA A 63 -7.76 10.75 -14.06
C ALA A 63 -7.50 11.34 -12.68
N ARG A 64 -8.52 11.37 -11.82
CA ARG A 64 -8.48 12.09 -10.54
C ARG A 64 -8.95 11.22 -9.39
N PRO A 65 -8.09 10.89 -8.42
CA PRO A 65 -8.52 10.36 -7.13
C PRO A 65 -9.24 11.43 -6.32
N MET A 66 -10.09 11.03 -5.40
CA MET A 66 -10.61 11.91 -4.37
C MET A 66 -9.43 12.43 -3.52
N PRO A 67 -9.42 13.73 -3.16
CA PRO A 67 -8.34 14.27 -2.33
C PRO A 67 -8.20 13.51 -1.01
N GLY A 68 -6.94 13.19 -0.66
CA GLY A 68 -6.59 12.55 0.61
C GLY A 68 -6.73 11.02 0.64
N ILE A 69 -7.20 10.35 -0.42
CA ILE A 69 -7.25 8.89 -0.43
C ILE A 69 -5.86 8.28 -0.66
N LYS A 70 -5.61 7.18 0.05
CA LYS A 70 -4.41 6.35 -0.12
C LYS A 70 -4.70 5.24 -1.13
N ILE A 71 -3.99 5.28 -2.26
CA ILE A 71 -4.10 4.25 -3.30
C ILE A 71 -2.97 3.27 -3.15
N GLY A 72 -3.32 1.99 -3.04
CA GLY A 72 -2.38 0.88 -3.08
C GLY A 72 -2.39 0.17 -4.43
N TYR A 73 -1.23 -0.09 -5.00
CA TYR A 73 -1.10 -0.76 -6.29
C TYR A 73 -0.15 -1.95 -6.21
N LEU A 74 -0.64 -3.12 -6.62
CA LEU A 74 0.16 -4.32 -6.81
C LEU A 74 0.31 -4.57 -8.30
N PRO A 75 1.50 -4.34 -8.89
CA PRO A 75 1.78 -4.70 -10.28
C PRO A 75 1.87 -6.22 -10.45
N GLN A 76 1.84 -6.67 -11.71
CA GLN A 76 2.02 -8.09 -12.04
C GLN A 76 3.35 -8.64 -11.52
N GLU A 77 4.42 -7.86 -11.63
CA GLU A 77 5.74 -8.16 -11.08
C GLU A 77 6.13 -7.04 -10.09
N PRO A 78 5.88 -7.24 -8.77
CA PRO A 78 6.22 -6.23 -7.79
C PRO A 78 7.73 -6.16 -7.55
N GLU A 79 8.25 -4.96 -7.50
CA GLU A 79 9.62 -4.70 -7.10
C GLU A 79 9.72 -4.71 -5.58
N VAL A 80 10.56 -5.59 -5.05
CA VAL A 80 10.92 -5.68 -3.64
C VAL A 80 12.44 -5.76 -3.53
N ASP A 81 13.01 -5.13 -2.51
CA ASP A 81 14.45 -5.09 -2.31
C ASP A 81 15.01 -6.51 -2.07
N PRO A 82 15.87 -7.02 -2.97
CA PRO A 82 16.39 -8.37 -2.87
C PRO A 82 17.30 -8.57 -1.65
N ALA A 83 17.92 -7.51 -1.13
CA ALA A 83 18.83 -7.58 0.01
C ALA A 83 18.13 -7.71 1.36
N LYS A 84 16.81 -7.45 1.42
CA LYS A 84 16.01 -7.52 2.62
C LYS A 84 15.44 -8.91 2.88
N THR A 85 15.01 -9.13 4.12
CA THR A 85 14.24 -10.29 4.54
C THR A 85 12.73 -10.06 4.33
N VAL A 86 11.93 -11.14 4.39
CA VAL A 86 10.47 -11.08 4.36
C VAL A 86 9.96 -10.14 5.45
N ARG A 87 10.49 -10.25 6.67
CA ARG A 87 10.10 -9.42 7.81
C ARG A 87 10.33 -7.94 7.53
N GLU A 88 11.52 -7.58 7.09
CA GLU A 88 11.88 -6.18 6.80
C GLU A 88 10.97 -5.56 5.73
N ILE A 89 10.61 -6.30 4.68
CA ILE A 89 9.69 -5.81 3.65
C ILE A 89 8.27 -5.62 4.18
N VAL A 90 7.78 -6.57 4.96
CA VAL A 90 6.41 -6.49 5.51
C VAL A 90 6.29 -5.37 6.54
N GLU A 91 7.29 -5.20 7.39
CA GLU A 91 7.35 -4.17 8.43
C GLU A 91 7.45 -2.73 7.86
N GLU A 92 7.90 -2.55 6.62
CA GLU A 92 7.84 -1.23 5.94
C GLU A 92 6.43 -0.63 5.93
N ALA A 93 5.40 -1.46 5.83
CA ALA A 93 4.01 -1.02 5.80
C ALA A 93 3.53 -0.39 7.13
N VAL A 94 4.18 -0.76 8.21
CA VAL A 94 3.82 -0.41 9.60
C VAL A 94 4.94 0.34 10.31
N SER A 95 5.89 0.88 9.55
CA SER A 95 7.08 1.57 10.11
C SER A 95 6.68 2.72 11.03
N GLU A 96 5.68 3.54 10.66
CA GLU A 96 5.20 4.64 11.49
C GLU A 96 4.72 4.17 12.87
N ILE A 97 4.03 3.02 12.92
CA ILE A 97 3.55 2.43 14.18
C ILE A 97 4.72 1.93 15.02
N LYS A 98 5.70 1.25 14.39
CA LYS A 98 6.91 0.75 15.07
C LYS A 98 7.76 1.90 15.61
N ASP A 99 7.95 2.94 14.82
CA ASP A 99 8.69 4.13 15.22
C ASP A 99 8.00 4.84 16.39
N ALA A 100 6.66 4.91 16.36
CA ALA A 100 5.87 5.46 17.45
C ALA A 100 5.98 4.63 18.72
N GLN A 101 6.00 3.29 18.63
CA GLN A 101 6.22 2.40 19.78
C GLN A 101 7.62 2.63 20.40
N ALA A 102 8.67 2.59 19.58
CA ALA A 102 10.04 2.80 20.05
C ALA A 102 10.20 4.17 20.70
N ARG A 103 9.62 5.20 20.07
CA ARG A 103 9.69 6.56 20.62
C ARG A 103 8.90 6.72 21.91
N LEU A 104 7.78 6.02 22.07
CA LEU A 104 7.00 6.03 23.31
C LEU A 104 7.78 5.40 24.47
N ASP A 105 8.55 4.33 24.22
CA ASP A 105 9.42 3.71 25.23
C ASP A 105 10.53 4.70 25.66
N GLU A 106 11.10 5.47 24.73
CA GLU A 106 12.06 6.53 25.03
C GLU A 106 11.42 7.64 25.89
N VAL A 107 10.19 8.06 25.58
CA VAL A 107 9.44 9.06 26.35
C VAL A 107 9.20 8.57 27.77
N TYR A 108 8.82 7.29 27.96
CA TYR A 108 8.65 6.72 29.29
C TYR A 108 9.98 6.68 30.09
N ALA A 109 11.08 6.39 29.44
CA ALA A 109 12.40 6.44 30.08
C ALA A 109 12.78 7.88 30.47
N ALA A 110 12.45 8.86 29.64
CA ALA A 110 12.76 10.28 29.88
C ALA A 110 12.00 10.86 31.08
N TYR A 111 10.84 10.31 31.46
CA TYR A 111 10.14 10.73 32.69
C TYR A 111 10.95 10.47 33.98
N ALA A 112 11.91 9.55 33.95
CA ALA A 112 12.75 9.23 35.08
C ALA A 112 13.97 10.16 35.22
N GLU A 113 14.23 11.03 34.25
CA GLU A 113 15.37 11.95 34.29
C GLU A 113 15.13 13.14 35.26
N PRO A 114 16.16 13.59 36.01
CA PRO A 114 16.00 14.66 36.99
C PRO A 114 15.53 16.01 36.43
N ASP A 115 15.84 16.28 35.14
CA ASP A 115 15.55 17.53 34.44
C ASP A 115 14.41 17.37 33.44
N ALA A 116 13.54 16.38 33.64
CA ALA A 116 12.45 16.08 32.69
C ALA A 116 11.44 17.24 32.57
N ASP A 117 11.18 17.64 31.33
CA ASP A 117 10.07 18.55 31.00
C ASP A 117 8.77 17.73 30.87
N PHE A 118 8.04 17.62 31.96
CA PHE A 118 6.82 16.81 32.04
C PHE A 118 5.73 17.27 31.06
N ASP A 119 5.62 18.57 30.80
CA ASP A 119 4.59 19.10 29.88
C ASP A 119 4.92 18.74 28.43
N ALA A 120 6.17 18.86 28.02
CA ALA A 120 6.64 18.47 26.69
C ALA A 120 6.50 16.96 26.48
N LEU A 121 6.92 16.16 27.45
CA LEU A 121 6.82 14.68 27.40
C LEU A 121 5.36 14.23 27.34
N ALA A 122 4.46 14.82 28.12
CA ALA A 122 3.03 14.48 28.08
C ALA A 122 2.39 14.82 26.72
N ALA A 123 2.76 15.97 26.13
CA ALA A 123 2.29 16.34 24.80
C ALA A 123 2.79 15.38 23.70
N GLU A 124 4.04 14.93 23.78
CA GLU A 124 4.60 13.95 22.86
C GLU A 124 3.97 12.59 23.06
N GLN A 125 3.84 12.10 24.29
CA GLN A 125 3.15 10.87 24.62
C GLN A 125 1.75 10.80 24.02
N ALA A 126 0.95 11.85 24.21
CA ALA A 126 -0.41 11.89 23.67
C ALA A 126 -0.46 11.76 22.13
N LYS A 127 0.51 12.33 21.42
CA LYS A 127 0.62 12.20 19.96
C LYS A 127 0.97 10.75 19.55
N LEU A 128 1.94 10.15 20.24
CA LEU A 128 2.38 8.79 19.94
C LEU A 128 1.29 7.77 20.24
N GLU A 129 0.60 7.92 21.37
CA GLU A 129 -0.55 7.08 21.73
C GLU A 129 -1.69 7.19 20.71
N ALA A 130 -1.94 8.39 20.16
CA ALA A 130 -2.94 8.56 19.10
C ALA A 130 -2.57 7.80 17.83
N ILE A 131 -1.28 7.79 17.43
CA ILE A 131 -0.79 7.00 16.28
C ILE A 131 -0.98 5.50 16.56
N LEU A 132 -0.58 5.03 17.74
CA LEU A 132 -0.70 3.62 18.14
C LEU A 132 -2.16 3.18 18.21
N GLN A 133 -3.05 4.02 18.70
CA GLN A 133 -4.48 3.73 18.77
C GLN A 133 -5.11 3.66 17.37
N ALA A 134 -4.74 4.58 16.47
CA ALA A 134 -5.25 4.59 15.10
C ALA A 134 -4.81 3.36 14.29
N GLY A 135 -3.58 2.87 14.53
CA GLY A 135 -2.99 1.71 13.85
C GLY A 135 -3.14 0.38 14.58
N ASP A 136 -3.90 0.33 15.70
CA ASP A 136 -3.95 -0.84 16.61
C ASP A 136 -2.56 -1.37 16.97
N GLY A 137 -1.64 -0.45 17.25
CA GLY A 137 -0.22 -0.75 17.49
C GLY A 137 0.05 -1.73 18.63
N HIS A 138 -0.84 -1.81 19.62
CA HIS A 138 -0.71 -2.76 20.72
C HIS A 138 -0.84 -4.23 20.28
N ASN A 139 -1.44 -4.52 19.12
CA ASN A 139 -1.60 -5.85 18.56
C ASN A 139 -0.77 -6.08 17.29
N LEU A 140 0.22 -5.23 17.03
CA LEU A 140 0.95 -5.20 15.77
C LEU A 140 1.57 -6.54 15.40
N ASP A 141 2.30 -7.19 16.30
CA ASP A 141 2.92 -8.49 16.04
C ASP A 141 1.89 -9.55 15.66
N ARG A 142 0.74 -9.56 16.33
CA ARG A 142 -0.36 -10.47 16.01
C ARG A 142 -0.96 -10.18 14.63
N GLN A 143 -1.09 -8.90 14.26
CA GLN A 143 -1.57 -8.52 12.92
C GLN A 143 -0.61 -9.01 11.83
N LEU A 144 0.69 -8.85 12.04
CA LEU A 144 1.73 -9.33 11.13
C LEU A 144 1.67 -10.85 10.97
N GLU A 145 1.55 -11.60 12.07
CA GLU A 145 1.43 -13.06 12.04
C GLU A 145 0.17 -13.53 11.33
N VAL A 146 -0.99 -12.95 11.64
CA VAL A 146 -2.27 -13.29 10.99
C VAL A 146 -2.21 -13.00 9.50
N ALA A 147 -1.62 -11.87 9.07
CA ALA A 147 -1.48 -11.53 7.67
C ALA A 147 -0.51 -12.49 6.94
N ALA A 148 0.60 -12.84 7.60
CA ALA A 148 1.58 -13.79 7.08
C ALA A 148 0.98 -15.18 6.88
N ASP A 149 0.25 -15.68 7.85
CA ASP A 149 -0.44 -16.98 7.78
C ASP A 149 -1.51 -17.00 6.68
N ALA A 150 -2.34 -15.95 6.61
CA ALA A 150 -3.41 -15.84 5.62
C ALA A 150 -2.88 -15.87 4.18
N LEU A 151 -1.71 -15.28 3.94
CA LEU A 151 -1.04 -15.24 2.64
C LEU A 151 0.00 -16.35 2.45
N ARG A 152 0.18 -17.22 3.44
CA ARG A 152 1.19 -18.30 3.42
C ARG A 152 2.56 -17.76 3.04
N LEU A 153 3.02 -16.74 3.76
CA LEU A 153 4.33 -16.14 3.50
C LEU A 153 5.47 -17.14 3.77
N PRO A 154 6.61 -16.97 3.10
CA PRO A 154 7.85 -17.65 3.48
C PRO A 154 8.27 -17.28 4.92
N PRO A 155 9.22 -18.03 5.52
CA PRO A 155 9.77 -17.70 6.83
C PRO A 155 10.24 -16.24 6.91
N TRP A 156 10.06 -15.63 8.08
CA TRP A 156 10.34 -14.21 8.32
C TRP A 156 11.80 -13.81 8.02
N ASP A 157 12.74 -14.72 8.25
CA ASP A 157 14.18 -14.56 8.04
C ASP A 157 14.64 -14.89 6.60
N ALA A 158 13.72 -15.40 5.76
CA ALA A 158 14.05 -15.70 4.38
C ALA A 158 14.40 -14.43 3.60
N ARG A 159 15.49 -14.47 2.83
CA ARG A 159 15.91 -13.36 1.98
C ARG A 159 15.10 -13.31 0.69
N ILE A 160 14.70 -12.11 0.31
CA ILE A 160 13.90 -11.85 -0.90
C ILE A 160 14.58 -12.37 -2.17
N GLU A 161 15.91 -12.29 -2.26
CA GLU A 161 16.66 -12.77 -3.43
C GLU A 161 16.44 -14.26 -3.73
N HIS A 162 16.22 -15.07 -2.69
CA HIS A 162 16.04 -16.51 -2.79
C HIS A 162 14.59 -16.96 -3.04
N LEU A 163 13.63 -16.03 -3.00
CA LEU A 163 12.23 -16.32 -3.17
C LEU A 163 11.83 -16.47 -4.64
N SER A 164 10.89 -17.37 -4.90
CA SER A 164 10.20 -17.46 -6.19
C SER A 164 9.38 -16.20 -6.49
N GLY A 165 9.03 -15.98 -7.75
CA GLY A 165 8.18 -14.85 -8.16
C GLY A 165 6.84 -14.81 -7.43
N GLY A 166 6.21 -15.96 -7.21
CA GLY A 166 4.96 -16.07 -6.47
C GLY A 166 5.11 -15.70 -4.99
N GLU A 167 6.20 -16.11 -4.35
CA GLU A 167 6.50 -15.75 -2.96
C GLU A 167 6.76 -14.26 -2.82
N LYS A 168 7.59 -13.66 -3.69
CA LYS A 168 7.82 -12.21 -3.73
C LYS A 168 6.51 -11.43 -3.86
N ARG A 169 5.61 -11.94 -4.70
CA ARG A 169 4.29 -11.32 -4.90
C ARG A 169 3.43 -11.40 -3.65
N ARG A 170 3.40 -12.53 -2.93
CA ARG A 170 2.66 -12.65 -1.66
C ARG A 170 3.22 -11.72 -0.59
N VAL A 171 4.54 -11.58 -0.49
CA VAL A 171 5.21 -10.63 0.41
C VAL A 171 4.81 -9.18 0.07
N ALA A 172 4.87 -8.80 -1.20
CA ALA A 172 4.46 -7.46 -1.65
C ALA A 172 2.95 -7.19 -1.40
N LEU A 173 2.10 -8.20 -1.60
CA LEU A 173 0.67 -8.11 -1.30
C LEU A 173 0.44 -7.94 0.20
N CYS A 174 1.15 -8.69 1.05
CA CYS A 174 1.05 -8.57 2.50
C CYS A 174 1.41 -7.14 2.95
N ARG A 175 2.56 -6.63 2.51
CA ARG A 175 2.97 -5.25 2.77
C ARG A 175 1.89 -4.25 2.34
N LEU A 176 1.33 -4.44 1.15
CA LEU A 176 0.31 -3.55 0.60
C LEU A 176 -0.98 -3.56 1.44
N LEU A 177 -1.46 -4.74 1.85
CA LEU A 177 -2.67 -4.86 2.68
C LEU A 177 -2.48 -4.27 4.07
N LEU A 178 -1.34 -4.50 4.70
CA LEU A 178 -1.00 -3.94 6.01
C LEU A 178 -0.87 -2.41 5.99
N SER A 179 -0.54 -1.83 4.82
CA SER A 179 -0.54 -0.37 4.66
C SER A 179 -1.95 0.25 4.64
N ALA A 180 -3.00 -0.58 4.70
CA ALA A 180 -4.42 -0.20 4.75
C ALA A 180 -4.81 0.90 3.74
N PRO A 181 -4.68 0.68 2.42
CA PRO A 181 -5.07 1.66 1.43
C PRO A 181 -6.60 1.80 1.35
N ASP A 182 -7.09 3.01 1.07
CA ASP A 182 -8.52 3.28 0.83
C ASP A 182 -9.02 2.70 -0.49
N MET A 183 -8.12 2.63 -1.48
CA MET A 183 -8.37 2.02 -2.79
C MET A 183 -7.26 1.06 -3.14
N LEU A 184 -7.62 -0.18 -3.46
CA LEU A 184 -6.68 -1.25 -3.81
C LEU A 184 -6.77 -1.58 -5.30
N LEU A 185 -5.65 -1.49 -6.00
CA LEU A 185 -5.50 -1.84 -7.40
C LEU A 185 -4.60 -3.07 -7.53
N LEU A 186 -5.16 -4.16 -8.07
CA LEU A 186 -4.44 -5.44 -8.22
C LEU A 186 -4.36 -5.83 -9.70
N ASP A 187 -3.14 -5.97 -10.22
CA ASP A 187 -2.92 -6.41 -11.59
C ASP A 187 -2.72 -7.93 -11.61
N GLU A 188 -3.66 -8.64 -12.22
CA GLU A 188 -3.70 -10.11 -12.31
C GLU A 188 -3.46 -10.85 -10.96
N PRO A 189 -4.25 -10.55 -9.90
CA PRO A 189 -3.96 -10.99 -8.54
C PRO A 189 -3.91 -12.52 -8.36
N THR A 190 -4.53 -13.28 -9.25
CA THR A 190 -4.64 -14.74 -9.16
C THR A 190 -3.49 -15.50 -9.84
N ASN A 191 -2.65 -14.82 -10.61
CA ASN A 191 -1.50 -15.45 -11.23
C ASN A 191 -0.42 -15.70 -10.16
N HIS A 192 -0.06 -16.96 -9.96
CA HIS A 192 0.98 -17.38 -9.01
C HIS A 192 0.65 -17.20 -7.50
N LEU A 193 -0.63 -17.14 -7.13
CA LEU A 193 -1.05 -17.27 -5.72
C LEU A 193 -1.16 -18.72 -5.30
#